data_1ec861ffa4a8ac85e11d46612743fb6d
#
_entry.id   1ec861ffa4a8ac85e11d46612743fb6d
#
_cell.length_a   1.000
_cell.length_b   1.000
_cell.length_c   1.000
_cell.angle_alpha   90.00
_cell.angle_beta   90.00
_cell.angle_gamma   90.00
#
_symmetry.space_group_name_H-M   'P 1'
#
loop_
_entity.id
_entity.type
_entity.pdbx_description
1 polymer ?
#
loop_
_entity_poly.entity_id
_entity_poly.type
_entity_poly.pdbx_seq_one_letter_code
_entity_poly.pdbx_strand_id
1 'polypeptide(L)'
;MKYITAVPASAGLAVGTVRYLRHTQSGLGRAVRSPKEEQEAFENAVREAQDQLIRLERRAAAQDRDIFMVQRVLLEDEGLRQEVASYIRVGAGAAASVERAAGIFAGRIRALEDPYMRERACDILDACRRVVKVLDGQPHETLRLTGPAILVAEELYPTDIVTLDRSLVLGFITSAGSP
;
A
#
# COMPACT_ATOMS: atom_id res chain seq x y z
N MET A 1 -16.02 5.45 30.43
CA MET A 1 -14.98 4.62 29.84
C MET A 1 -15.55 3.94 28.61
N LYS A 2 -14.90 3.96 27.46
CA LYS A 2 -15.39 3.29 26.24
C LYS A 2 -14.55 2.04 26.00
N TYR A 3 -15.21 0.93 25.68
CA TYR A 3 -14.58 -0.34 25.36
C TYR A 3 -14.84 -0.70 23.91
N ILE A 4 -13.86 -1.29 23.26
CA ILE A 4 -13.98 -1.87 21.92
C ILE A 4 -13.58 -3.35 22.05
N THR A 5 -14.45 -4.24 21.61
CA THR A 5 -14.14 -5.67 21.55
C THR A 5 -13.38 -5.95 20.26
N ALA A 6 -12.30 -6.72 20.36
CA ALA A 6 -11.46 -7.09 19.22
C ALA A 6 -11.00 -8.55 19.33
N VAL A 7 -10.55 -9.11 18.22
CA VAL A 7 -9.91 -10.44 18.20
C VAL A 7 -8.42 -10.25 18.51
N PRO A 8 -7.88 -10.91 19.54
CA PRO A 8 -6.46 -10.79 19.86
C PRO A 8 -5.61 -11.53 18.83
N ALA A 9 -4.65 -10.83 18.24
CA ALA A 9 -3.64 -11.42 17.34
C ALA A 9 -2.42 -11.94 18.11
N SER A 10 -2.12 -11.37 19.27
CA SER A 10 -1.04 -11.81 20.17
C SER A 10 -1.44 -11.57 21.62
N ALA A 11 -0.85 -12.34 22.54
CA ALA A 11 -1.02 -12.12 23.97
C ALA A 11 -0.20 -10.90 24.43
N GLY A 12 -0.75 -10.12 25.36
CA GLY A 12 -0.05 -8.99 25.95
C GLY A 12 -0.99 -7.88 26.43
N LEU A 13 -0.41 -6.90 27.08
CA LEU A 13 -1.06 -5.67 27.50
C LEU A 13 -0.15 -4.50 27.12
N ALA A 14 -0.70 -3.50 26.45
CA ALA A 14 0.01 -2.28 26.14
C ALA A 14 -0.82 -1.06 26.56
N VAL A 15 -0.10 -0.05 27.08
CA VAL A 15 -0.70 1.25 27.43
C VAL A 15 0.17 2.33 26.78
N GLY A 16 -0.44 3.21 26.01
CA GLY A 16 0.33 4.25 25.32
C GLY A 16 -0.53 5.21 24.51
N THR A 17 0.15 6.12 23.84
CA THR A 17 -0.48 7.09 22.93
C THR A 17 -0.96 6.38 21.67
N VAL A 18 -2.19 6.68 21.24
CA VAL A 18 -2.74 6.17 19.99
C VAL A 18 -2.29 7.05 18.83
N ARG A 19 -1.80 6.42 17.76
CA ARG A 19 -1.49 7.05 16.47
C ARG A 19 -2.28 6.38 15.36
N TYR A 20 -3.03 7.18 14.59
CA TYR A 20 -3.80 6.70 13.46
C TYR A 20 -2.97 6.76 12.19
N LEU A 21 -2.81 5.61 11.56
CA LEU A 21 -2.28 5.50 10.21
C LEU A 21 -3.46 5.59 9.24
N ARG A 22 -3.60 6.75 8.59
CA ARG A 22 -4.67 6.97 7.60
C ARG A 22 -4.06 6.86 6.21
N HIS A 23 -4.66 6.01 5.40
CA HIS A 23 -4.36 5.95 3.98
C HIS A 23 -5.29 6.93 3.27
N THR A 24 -4.75 8.07 2.84
CA THR A 24 -5.53 9.09 2.13
C THR A 24 -5.94 8.52 0.76
N GLN A 25 -7.23 8.59 0.46
CA GLN A 25 -7.72 8.28 -0.88
C GLN A 25 -7.27 9.37 -1.85
N SER A 26 -6.90 8.96 -3.04
CA SER A 26 -6.34 9.81 -4.09
C SER A 26 -7.41 10.53 -4.89
N GLY A 27 -7.01 11.60 -5.59
CA GLY A 27 -7.77 12.11 -6.73
C GLY A 27 -8.66 13.31 -6.49
N LEU A 28 -8.63 13.97 -5.35
CA LEU A 28 -9.37 15.23 -5.16
C LEU A 28 -8.57 16.42 -5.72
N GLY A 29 -8.99 16.92 -6.88
CA GLY A 29 -8.59 18.24 -7.36
C GLY A 29 -7.52 18.34 -8.45
N ARG A 30 -7.22 17.26 -9.18
CA ARG A 30 -6.33 17.35 -10.34
C ARG A 30 -7.06 17.90 -11.58
N ALA A 31 -6.35 18.76 -12.33
CA ALA A 31 -6.78 19.18 -13.66
C ALA A 31 -6.98 17.96 -14.57
N VAL A 32 -8.04 17.98 -15.37
CA VAL A 32 -8.32 16.93 -16.35
C VAL A 32 -7.21 16.95 -17.41
N ARG A 33 -6.49 15.84 -17.55
CA ARG A 33 -5.45 15.61 -18.56
C ARG A 33 -6.01 14.77 -19.69
N SER A 34 -5.37 14.83 -20.86
CA SER A 34 -5.70 13.91 -21.94
C SER A 34 -5.33 12.46 -21.58
N PRO A 35 -5.97 11.44 -22.15
CA PRO A 35 -5.61 10.05 -21.92
C PRO A 35 -4.13 9.74 -22.18
N LYS A 36 -3.52 10.42 -23.15
CA LYS A 36 -2.10 10.29 -23.45
C LYS A 36 -1.23 10.80 -22.31
N GLU A 37 -1.53 11.98 -21.78
CA GLU A 37 -0.80 12.56 -20.64
C GLU A 37 -0.98 11.74 -19.36
N GLU A 38 -2.19 11.18 -19.12
CA GLU A 38 -2.42 10.29 -18.00
C GLU A 38 -1.65 8.97 -18.14
N GLN A 39 -1.55 8.42 -19.36
CA GLN A 39 -0.73 7.23 -19.61
C GLN A 39 0.76 7.50 -19.38
N GLU A 40 1.28 8.63 -19.88
CA GLU A 40 2.67 9.04 -19.64
C GLU A 40 2.95 9.26 -18.15
N ALA A 41 2.01 9.88 -17.42
CA ALA A 41 2.10 10.05 -15.98
C ALA A 41 2.13 8.72 -15.23
N PHE A 42 1.29 7.77 -15.62
CA PHE A 42 1.28 6.42 -15.07
C PHE A 42 2.63 5.71 -15.26
N GLU A 43 3.15 5.69 -16.49
CA GLU A 43 4.44 5.05 -16.80
C GLU A 43 5.62 5.67 -16.01
N ASN A 44 5.61 7.00 -15.87
CA ASN A 44 6.60 7.70 -15.06
C ASN A 44 6.47 7.35 -13.57
N ALA A 45 5.24 7.26 -13.07
CA ALA A 45 4.98 6.92 -11.68
C ALA A 45 5.36 5.47 -11.34
N VAL A 46 5.14 4.53 -12.26
CA VAL A 46 5.60 3.15 -12.10
C VAL A 46 7.12 3.10 -11.98
N ARG A 47 7.86 3.79 -12.87
CA ARG A 47 9.32 3.84 -12.81
C ARG A 47 9.83 4.43 -11.48
N GLU A 48 9.27 5.55 -11.05
CA GLU A 48 9.65 6.16 -9.77
C GLU A 48 9.32 5.25 -8.59
N ALA A 49 8.17 4.57 -8.61
CA ALA A 49 7.79 3.61 -7.58
C ALA A 49 8.77 2.42 -7.51
N GLN A 50 9.20 1.90 -8.65
CA GLN A 50 10.22 0.84 -8.72
C GLN A 50 11.57 1.31 -8.16
N ASP A 51 12.00 2.53 -8.49
CA ASP A 51 13.23 3.12 -7.94
C ASP A 51 13.15 3.31 -6.42
N GLN A 52 11.97 3.68 -5.90
CA GLN A 52 11.74 3.76 -4.46
C GLN A 52 11.85 2.38 -3.80
N LEU A 53 11.26 1.34 -4.41
CA LEU A 53 11.35 -0.04 -3.91
C LEU A 53 12.79 -0.55 -3.89
N ILE A 54 13.58 -0.26 -4.92
CA ILE A 54 15.02 -0.59 -4.95
C ILE A 54 15.77 0.10 -3.81
N ARG A 55 15.47 1.36 -3.53
CA ARG A 55 16.08 2.10 -2.41
C ARG A 55 15.70 1.50 -1.05
N LEU A 56 14.46 1.05 -0.88
CA LEU A 56 13.98 0.39 0.33
C LEU A 56 14.61 -0.99 0.50
N GLU A 57 14.65 -1.80 -0.55
CA GLU A 57 15.28 -3.12 -0.58
C GLU A 57 16.75 -3.07 -0.10
N ARG A 58 17.51 -2.07 -0.57
CA ARG A 58 18.91 -1.87 -0.16
C ARG A 58 19.08 -1.52 1.32
N ARG A 59 18.08 -0.92 1.95
CA ARG A 59 18.10 -0.48 3.35
C ARG A 59 17.46 -1.48 4.30
N ALA A 60 16.66 -2.40 3.76
CA ALA A 60 15.92 -3.38 4.54
C ALA A 60 16.85 -4.46 5.12
N ALA A 61 16.45 -5.03 6.24
CA ALA A 61 17.06 -6.24 6.77
C ALA A 61 16.91 -7.38 5.75
N ALA A 62 17.84 -8.34 5.77
CA ALA A 62 17.87 -9.41 4.77
C ALA A 62 16.54 -10.18 4.64
N GLN A 63 15.88 -10.42 5.75
CA GLN A 63 14.59 -11.11 5.84
C GLN A 63 13.40 -10.34 5.22
N ASP A 64 13.53 -9.02 5.07
CA ASP A 64 12.43 -8.16 4.60
C ASP A 64 12.60 -7.75 3.12
N ARG A 65 13.72 -8.12 2.47
CA ARG A 65 14.04 -7.70 1.09
C ARG A 65 13.10 -8.28 0.05
N ASP A 66 12.68 -9.51 0.25
CA ASP A 66 11.83 -10.23 -0.70
C ASP A 66 10.48 -9.53 -0.91
N ILE A 67 9.97 -8.81 0.10
CA ILE A 67 8.75 -8.02 0.01
C ILE A 67 8.87 -6.97 -1.10
N PHE A 68 9.97 -6.22 -1.13
CA PHE A 68 10.19 -5.16 -2.12
C PHE A 68 10.44 -5.74 -3.52
N MET A 69 11.13 -6.88 -3.61
CA MET A 69 11.34 -7.57 -4.87
C MET A 69 10.00 -8.04 -5.47
N VAL A 70 9.14 -8.67 -4.67
CA VAL A 70 7.80 -9.09 -5.10
C VAL A 70 6.97 -7.91 -5.58
N GLN A 71 6.95 -6.80 -4.85
CA GLN A 71 6.22 -5.60 -5.25
C GLN A 71 6.71 -5.02 -6.58
N ARG A 72 8.02 -5.07 -6.85
CA ARG A 72 8.57 -4.64 -8.14
C ARG A 72 8.07 -5.50 -9.29
N VAL A 73 8.09 -6.83 -9.12
CA VAL A 73 7.58 -7.79 -10.13
C VAL A 73 6.09 -7.56 -10.39
N LEU A 74 5.31 -7.31 -9.34
CA LEU A 74 3.87 -7.00 -9.48
C LEU A 74 3.62 -5.73 -10.30
N LEU A 75 4.46 -4.70 -10.18
CA LEU A 75 4.36 -3.47 -10.98
C LEU A 75 4.78 -3.67 -12.45
N GLU A 76 5.45 -4.77 -12.79
CA GLU A 76 5.81 -5.17 -14.15
C GLU A 76 4.73 -6.05 -14.80
N ASP A 77 3.74 -6.53 -14.03
CA ASP A 77 2.69 -7.40 -14.55
C ASP A 77 1.91 -6.74 -15.69
N GLU A 78 1.94 -7.39 -16.85
CA GLU A 78 1.34 -6.89 -18.08
C GLU A 78 -0.18 -6.77 -17.95
N GLY A 79 -0.83 -7.73 -17.29
CA GLY A 79 -2.28 -7.73 -17.10
C GLY A 79 -2.73 -6.54 -16.23
N LEU A 80 -2.03 -6.26 -15.14
CA LEU A 80 -2.29 -5.10 -14.31
C LEU A 80 -2.12 -3.80 -15.11
N ARG A 81 -1.04 -3.67 -15.88
CA ARG A 81 -0.75 -2.48 -16.69
C ARG A 81 -1.80 -2.26 -17.79
N GLN A 82 -2.21 -3.33 -18.47
CA GLN A 82 -3.27 -3.27 -19.48
C GLN A 82 -4.63 -2.89 -18.88
N GLU A 83 -4.97 -3.40 -17.70
CA GLU A 83 -6.18 -3.03 -16.98
C GLU A 83 -6.18 -1.53 -16.66
N VAL A 84 -5.09 -0.99 -16.10
CA VAL A 84 -4.93 0.45 -15.84
C VAL A 84 -5.08 1.27 -17.13
N ALA A 85 -4.37 0.88 -18.20
CA ALA A 85 -4.42 1.56 -19.48
C ALA A 85 -5.84 1.54 -20.09
N SER A 86 -6.63 0.49 -19.83
CA SER A 86 -8.01 0.41 -20.29
C SER A 86 -8.89 1.51 -19.69
N TYR A 87 -8.74 1.79 -18.40
CA TYR A 87 -9.48 2.87 -17.72
C TYR A 87 -9.00 4.26 -18.15
N ILE A 88 -7.70 4.44 -18.32
CA ILE A 88 -7.15 5.72 -18.83
C ILE A 88 -7.71 6.03 -20.21
N ARG A 89 -7.79 5.06 -21.11
CA ARG A 89 -8.32 5.23 -22.46
C ARG A 89 -9.78 5.71 -22.50
N VAL A 90 -10.58 5.35 -21.51
CA VAL A 90 -11.97 5.82 -21.41
C VAL A 90 -12.12 7.10 -20.59
N GLY A 91 -11.01 7.79 -20.30
CA GLY A 91 -10.98 9.12 -19.69
C GLY A 91 -10.88 9.14 -18.16
N ALA A 92 -10.56 8.02 -17.52
CA ALA A 92 -10.26 8.01 -16.10
C ALA A 92 -8.84 8.56 -15.84
N GLY A 93 -8.65 9.29 -14.74
CA GLY A 93 -7.32 9.71 -14.30
C GLY A 93 -6.45 8.52 -13.90
N ALA A 94 -5.12 8.65 -14.05
CA ALA A 94 -4.17 7.57 -13.80
C ALA A 94 -4.27 7.02 -12.37
N ALA A 95 -4.35 7.87 -11.34
CA ALA A 95 -4.44 7.42 -9.95
C ALA A 95 -5.70 6.57 -9.70
N ALA A 96 -6.88 7.05 -10.12
CA ALA A 96 -8.14 6.31 -10.00
C ALA A 96 -8.12 4.99 -10.80
N SER A 97 -7.45 4.98 -11.96
CA SER A 97 -7.27 3.79 -12.80
C SER A 97 -6.43 2.73 -12.11
N VAL A 98 -5.33 3.14 -11.45
CA VAL A 98 -4.47 2.25 -10.67
C VAL A 98 -5.22 1.68 -9.47
N GLU A 99 -5.93 2.52 -8.69
CA GLU A 99 -6.72 2.06 -7.53
C GLU A 99 -7.78 1.03 -7.95
N ARG A 100 -8.49 1.29 -9.03
CA ARG A 100 -9.52 0.39 -9.54
C ARG A 100 -8.94 -0.95 -10.02
N ALA A 101 -7.87 -0.93 -10.80
CA ALA A 101 -7.19 -2.14 -11.26
C ALA A 101 -6.65 -2.95 -10.08
N ALA A 102 -5.99 -2.30 -9.12
CA ALA A 102 -5.49 -2.93 -7.90
C ALA A 102 -6.60 -3.65 -7.12
N GLY A 103 -7.74 -3.00 -6.93
CA GLY A 103 -8.90 -3.60 -6.26
C GLY A 103 -9.44 -4.84 -6.97
N ILE A 104 -9.50 -4.82 -8.31
CA ILE A 104 -9.94 -5.97 -9.12
C ILE A 104 -8.94 -7.13 -8.99
N PHE A 105 -7.64 -6.86 -9.14
CA PHE A 105 -6.60 -7.89 -9.03
C PHE A 105 -6.54 -8.48 -7.63
N ALA A 106 -6.54 -7.66 -6.60
CA ALA A 106 -6.59 -8.12 -5.21
C ALA A 106 -7.86 -8.95 -4.92
N GLY A 107 -9.01 -8.53 -5.45
CA GLY A 107 -10.26 -9.28 -5.35
C GLY A 107 -10.19 -10.66 -6.00
N ARG A 108 -9.60 -10.76 -7.18
CA ARG A 108 -9.39 -12.05 -7.87
C ARG A 108 -8.49 -12.98 -7.07
N ILE A 109 -7.39 -12.45 -6.50
CA ILE A 109 -6.46 -13.24 -5.67
C ILE A 109 -7.11 -13.66 -4.36
N ARG A 110 -7.86 -12.79 -3.69
CA ARG A 110 -8.61 -13.15 -2.48
C ARG A 110 -9.67 -14.23 -2.69
N ALA A 111 -10.18 -14.38 -3.93
CA ALA A 111 -11.14 -15.41 -4.29
C ALA A 111 -10.50 -16.79 -4.55
N LEU A 112 -9.17 -16.90 -4.56
CA LEU A 112 -8.48 -18.19 -4.71
C LEU A 112 -8.65 -19.04 -3.44
N GLU A 113 -8.64 -20.36 -3.61
CA GLU A 113 -8.76 -21.31 -2.48
C GLU A 113 -7.46 -21.38 -1.66
N ASP A 114 -6.31 -21.11 -2.28
CA ASP A 114 -5.00 -21.16 -1.64
C ASP A 114 -4.82 -20.00 -0.64
N PRO A 115 -4.67 -20.28 0.67
CA PRO A 115 -4.48 -19.25 1.70
C PRO A 115 -3.22 -18.40 1.45
N TYR A 116 -2.13 -19.02 1.02
CA TYR A 116 -0.87 -18.33 0.73
C TYR A 116 -1.04 -17.28 -0.40
N MET A 117 -1.77 -17.65 -1.44
CA MET A 117 -2.06 -16.70 -2.53
C MET A 117 -2.98 -15.56 -2.07
N ARG A 118 -3.96 -15.84 -1.19
CA ARG A 118 -4.85 -14.79 -0.67
C ARG A 118 -4.11 -13.71 0.12
N GLU A 119 -3.08 -14.10 0.87
CA GLU A 119 -2.23 -13.16 1.59
C GLU A 119 -1.48 -12.21 0.64
N ARG A 120 -1.17 -12.66 -0.59
CA ARG A 120 -0.50 -11.84 -1.61
C ARG A 120 -1.37 -10.71 -2.20
N ALA A 121 -2.67 -10.71 -1.93
CA ALA A 121 -3.53 -9.60 -2.33
C ALA A 121 -3.09 -8.27 -1.71
N CYS A 122 -2.55 -8.30 -0.48
CA CYS A 122 -2.02 -7.10 0.18
C CYS A 122 -0.78 -6.55 -0.51
N ASP A 123 0.08 -7.41 -1.09
CA ASP A 123 1.29 -6.97 -1.81
C ASP A 123 0.94 -6.16 -3.05
N ILE A 124 -0.12 -6.57 -3.79
CA ILE A 124 -0.61 -5.81 -4.96
C ILE A 124 -1.14 -4.45 -4.55
N LEU A 125 -1.97 -4.40 -3.51
CA LEU A 125 -2.53 -3.15 -3.02
C LEU A 125 -1.43 -2.19 -2.56
N ASP A 126 -0.41 -2.69 -1.85
CA ASP A 126 0.71 -1.89 -1.37
C ASP A 126 1.57 -1.35 -2.52
N ALA A 127 1.90 -2.20 -3.50
CA ALA A 127 2.66 -1.80 -4.69
C ALA A 127 1.91 -0.71 -5.50
N CYS A 128 0.62 -0.92 -5.77
CA CYS A 128 -0.21 0.02 -6.51
C CYS A 128 -0.41 1.34 -5.74
N ARG A 129 -0.61 1.28 -4.42
CA ARG A 129 -0.70 2.46 -3.56
C ARG A 129 0.56 3.33 -3.65
N ARG A 130 1.74 2.74 -3.79
CA ARG A 130 2.97 3.47 -4.02
C ARG A 130 2.92 4.28 -5.31
N VAL A 131 2.47 3.67 -6.40
CA VAL A 131 2.28 4.35 -7.69
C VAL A 131 1.31 5.53 -7.56
N VAL A 132 0.20 5.30 -6.87
CA VAL A 132 -0.81 6.33 -6.60
C VAL A 132 -0.22 7.52 -5.83
N LYS A 133 0.56 7.28 -4.78
CA LYS A 133 1.23 8.35 -4.03
C LYS A 133 2.19 9.17 -4.90
N VAL A 134 2.94 8.51 -5.79
CA VAL A 134 3.80 9.20 -6.76
C VAL A 134 2.95 10.07 -7.69
N LEU A 135 1.87 9.53 -8.25
CA LEU A 135 0.94 10.25 -9.10
C LEU A 135 0.38 11.50 -8.42
N ASP A 136 0.06 11.42 -7.13
CA ASP A 136 -0.48 12.54 -6.35
C ASP A 136 0.59 13.53 -5.88
N GLY A 137 1.87 13.28 -6.19
CA GLY A 137 2.97 14.11 -5.71
C GLY A 137 3.14 14.07 -4.19
N GLN A 138 2.56 13.05 -3.55
CA GLN A 138 2.69 12.90 -2.10
C GLN A 138 4.06 12.29 -1.77
N PRO A 139 4.79 12.85 -0.79
CA PRO A 139 6.00 12.20 -0.32
C PRO A 139 5.63 10.82 0.23
N HIS A 140 6.51 9.85 -0.02
CA HIS A 140 6.39 8.55 0.64
C HIS A 140 6.74 8.74 2.11
N GLU A 141 5.78 9.28 2.87
CA GLU A 141 5.97 9.44 4.30
C GLU A 141 5.99 8.06 4.95
N THR A 142 7.18 7.66 5.36
CA THR A 142 7.34 6.67 6.41
C THR A 142 6.70 7.24 7.66
N LEU A 143 5.78 6.54 8.28
CA LEU A 143 5.20 6.98 9.55
C LEU A 143 6.34 7.16 10.56
N ARG A 144 6.70 8.41 10.84
CA ARG A 144 7.71 8.71 11.85
C ARG A 144 7.04 8.83 13.21
N LEU A 145 7.29 7.83 14.05
CA LEU A 145 6.91 7.89 15.45
C LEU A 145 7.91 8.78 16.20
N THR A 146 7.40 9.71 16.98
CA THR A 146 8.21 10.59 17.86
C THR A 146 8.35 10.04 19.27
N GLY A 147 7.75 8.89 19.55
CA GLY A 147 7.79 8.19 20.82
C GLY A 147 6.94 6.92 20.79
N PRO A 148 6.95 6.12 21.87
CA PRO A 148 6.21 4.87 21.93
C PRO A 148 4.71 5.07 21.71
N ALA A 149 4.10 4.27 20.80
CA ALA A 149 2.72 4.43 20.40
C ALA A 149 2.03 3.09 20.09
N ILE A 150 0.70 3.08 20.25
CA ILE A 150 -0.19 2.05 19.72
C ILE A 150 -0.70 2.54 18.37
N LEU A 151 -0.45 1.78 17.31
CA LEU A 151 -0.87 2.13 15.96
C LEU A 151 -2.27 1.60 15.68
N VAL A 152 -3.12 2.48 15.13
CA VAL A 152 -4.46 2.13 14.69
C VAL A 152 -4.56 2.40 13.20
N ALA A 153 -4.94 1.40 12.43
CA ALA A 153 -5.10 1.49 10.99
C ALA A 153 -6.36 0.74 10.53
N GLU A 154 -6.86 1.08 9.38
CA GLU A 154 -7.85 0.24 8.71
C GLU A 154 -7.20 -1.06 8.26
N GLU A 155 -6.09 -0.96 7.56
CA GLU A 155 -5.25 -2.05 7.09
C GLU A 155 -3.78 -1.66 7.26
N LEU A 156 -2.90 -2.61 7.58
CA LEU A 156 -1.44 -2.42 7.60
C LEU A 156 -0.84 -3.17 6.42
N TYR A 157 -0.10 -2.44 5.62
CA TYR A 157 0.58 -3.03 4.47
C TYR A 157 2.02 -3.47 4.84
N PRO A 158 2.57 -4.46 4.13
CA PRO A 158 3.94 -4.94 4.39
C PRO A 158 4.98 -3.83 4.45
N THR A 159 4.90 -2.85 3.55
CA THR A 159 5.82 -1.70 3.55
C THR A 159 5.67 -0.82 4.78
N ASP A 160 4.46 -0.62 5.29
CA ASP A 160 4.24 0.15 6.51
C ASP A 160 4.98 -0.50 7.68
N ILE A 161 4.90 -1.84 7.81
CA ILE A 161 5.50 -2.61 8.91
C ILE A 161 7.04 -2.59 8.84
N VAL A 162 7.61 -2.77 7.64
CA VAL A 162 9.07 -2.84 7.46
C VAL A 162 9.74 -1.47 7.67
N THR A 163 9.03 -0.39 7.34
CA THR A 163 9.57 0.97 7.47
C THR A 163 9.38 1.60 8.84
N LEU A 164 8.60 0.98 9.73
CA LEU A 164 8.39 1.45 11.09
C LEU A 164 9.60 1.16 11.98
N ASP A 165 9.89 2.11 12.89
CA ASP A 165 10.78 1.84 14.02
C ASP A 165 10.04 0.95 15.04
N ARG A 166 10.31 -0.36 14.97
CA ARG A 166 9.66 -1.37 15.83
C ARG A 166 9.88 -1.13 17.32
N SER A 167 10.95 -0.44 17.71
CA SER A 167 11.23 -0.13 19.12
C SER A 167 10.24 0.87 19.72
N LEU A 168 9.55 1.63 18.87
CA LEU A 168 8.55 2.62 19.25
C LEU A 168 7.12 2.10 19.12
N VAL A 169 6.92 0.86 18.63
CA VAL A 169 5.60 0.28 18.47
C VAL A 169 5.23 -0.58 19.66
N LEU A 170 4.24 -0.14 20.44
CA LEU A 170 3.71 -0.87 21.60
C LEU A 170 2.66 -1.91 21.21
N GLY A 171 2.00 -1.73 20.09
CA GLY A 171 0.99 -2.64 19.56
C GLY A 171 0.27 -2.09 18.34
N PHE A 172 -0.50 -2.95 17.69
CA PHE A 172 -1.31 -2.63 16.51
C PHE A 172 -2.78 -2.93 16.75
N ILE A 173 -3.66 -2.12 16.17
CA ILE A 173 -5.09 -2.36 16.07
C ILE A 173 -5.49 -2.12 14.62
N THR A 174 -6.07 -3.12 13.96
CA THR A 174 -6.57 -3.00 12.59
C THR A 174 -8.05 -3.35 12.52
N SER A 175 -8.80 -2.75 11.60
CA SER A 175 -10.21 -3.07 11.40
C SER A 175 -10.43 -4.12 10.32
N ALA A 176 -9.53 -4.23 9.35
CA ALA A 176 -9.62 -5.19 8.24
C ALA A 176 -9.00 -6.57 8.56
N GLY A 177 -8.40 -6.74 9.71
CA GLY A 177 -7.54 -7.88 10.02
C GLY A 177 -6.17 -7.69 9.33
N SER A 178 -5.14 -8.32 9.90
CA SER A 178 -3.82 -8.41 9.29
C SER A 178 -3.51 -9.88 9.06
N PRO A 179 -2.89 -10.24 7.93
CA PRO A 179 -2.35 -11.58 7.76
C PRO A 179 -1.29 -11.90 8.80
#